data_0f1e7783670dda4d7bf12540303a3fea
#
_entry.id   0f1e7783670dda4d7bf12540303a3fea
#
_cell.length_a   1.000
_cell.length_b   1.000
_cell.length_c   1.000
_cell.angle_alpha   90.00
_cell.angle_beta   90.00
_cell.angle_gamma   90.00
#
_symmetry.space_group_name_H-M   'P 1'
#
loop_
_entity.id
_entity.type
_entity.pdbx_description
1 polymer ?
#
loop_
_entity_poly.entity_id
_entity_poly.type
_entity_poly.pdbx_seq_one_letter_code
_entity_poly.pdbx_strand_id
1 'polypeptide(L)'
;MIVTLHLIVLALYGLGTALALAPFLRLPPSPRALNIALPYGGAAVHVLAISQLTLVGLGPALSMLALCLVLLQLASERLLRGSAVALFTGPLATALVGLALLSGLTGGGGAEAAGSRNAWFILHVALSVSGVALLALAFIAAALYLLQFRELKARRFGQVFQLFPPLERLDQLNRFALIVGFPTLTLGVLLALGYGARFSGGLHVAKAQIVWGMFTWVVLGWAVWVRVVRHWAGRRAAFASIAGFSAVLLVYVALKLAQPGVERFL
;
A
#
# COMPACT_ATOMS: atom_id res chain seq x y z
N MET A 1 -1.45 -21.52 -13.94
CA MET A 1 -1.80 -20.22 -14.56
C MET A 1 -1.65 -19.06 -13.57
N ILE A 2 -2.28 -19.09 -12.39
CA ILE A 2 -2.21 -18.00 -11.39
C ILE A 2 -0.78 -17.69 -10.97
N VAL A 3 0.00 -18.70 -10.55
CA VAL A 3 1.41 -18.53 -10.13
C VAL A 3 2.26 -17.99 -11.29
N THR A 4 2.07 -18.50 -12.51
CA THR A 4 2.81 -18.04 -13.70
C THR A 4 2.57 -16.54 -13.97
N LEU A 5 1.31 -16.09 -13.88
CA LEU A 5 0.99 -14.66 -14.03
C LEU A 5 1.66 -13.82 -12.96
N HIS A 6 1.67 -14.25 -11.69
CA HIS A 6 2.33 -13.51 -10.60
C HIS A 6 3.85 -13.52 -10.73
N LEU A 7 4.47 -14.57 -11.28
CA LEU A 7 5.90 -14.57 -11.60
C LEU A 7 6.23 -13.55 -12.71
N ILE A 8 5.37 -13.45 -13.73
CA ILE A 8 5.53 -12.41 -14.77
C ILE A 8 5.39 -11.01 -14.14
N VAL A 9 4.40 -10.80 -13.27
CA VAL A 9 4.23 -9.53 -12.54
C VAL A 9 5.47 -9.21 -11.70
N LEU A 10 5.99 -10.19 -10.95
CA LEU A 10 7.20 -10.04 -10.15
C LEU A 10 8.39 -9.60 -11.00
N ALA A 11 8.57 -10.24 -12.17
CA ALA A 11 9.65 -9.91 -13.11
C ALA A 11 9.49 -8.49 -13.67
N LEU A 12 8.27 -8.10 -14.08
CA LEU A 12 8.00 -6.77 -14.64
C LEU A 12 8.18 -5.66 -13.59
N TYR A 13 7.69 -5.85 -12.37
CA TYR A 13 7.86 -4.88 -11.27
C TYR A 13 9.32 -4.83 -10.80
N GLY A 14 9.99 -6.00 -10.70
CA GLY A 14 11.41 -6.07 -10.34
C GLY A 14 12.31 -5.37 -11.35
N LEU A 15 12.07 -5.60 -12.65
CA LEU A 15 12.81 -4.93 -13.72
C LEU A 15 12.52 -3.42 -13.73
N GLY A 16 11.25 -3.01 -13.61
CA GLY A 16 10.88 -1.60 -13.50
C GLY A 16 11.54 -0.92 -12.30
N THR A 17 11.60 -1.60 -11.16
CA THR A 17 12.32 -1.14 -9.96
C THR A 17 13.82 -1.00 -10.21
N ALA A 18 14.45 -1.99 -10.82
CA ALA A 18 15.88 -1.96 -11.13
C ALA A 18 16.24 -0.80 -12.06
N LEU A 19 15.40 -0.55 -13.09
CA LEU A 19 15.58 0.57 -14.00
C LEU A 19 15.35 1.92 -13.30
N ALA A 20 14.40 2.04 -12.40
CA ALA A 20 14.17 3.25 -11.61
C ALA A 20 15.35 3.56 -10.67
N LEU A 21 16.03 2.54 -10.14
CA LEU A 21 17.20 2.65 -9.28
C LEU A 21 18.51 2.82 -10.03
N ALA A 22 18.56 2.55 -11.34
CA ALA A 22 19.77 2.59 -12.16
C ALA A 22 20.56 3.92 -12.05
N PRO A 23 19.94 5.12 -12.02
CA PRO A 23 20.67 6.37 -11.84
C PRO A 23 21.45 6.46 -10.52
N PHE A 24 20.93 5.85 -9.44
CA PHE A 24 21.60 5.83 -8.13
C PHE A 24 22.80 4.88 -8.12
N LEU A 25 22.79 3.86 -8.97
CA LEU A 25 23.86 2.88 -9.16
C LEU A 25 24.90 3.34 -10.23
N ARG A 26 24.75 4.58 -10.71
CA ARG A 26 25.59 5.16 -11.80
C ARG A 26 25.56 4.35 -13.10
N LEU A 27 24.46 3.63 -13.32
CA LEU A 27 24.21 2.91 -14.57
C LEU A 27 23.66 3.88 -15.64
N PRO A 28 23.82 3.55 -16.93
CA PRO A 28 23.29 4.38 -18.00
C PRO A 28 21.77 4.51 -17.86
N PRO A 29 21.19 5.67 -18.20
CA PRO A 29 19.77 5.89 -18.11
C PRO A 29 19.02 4.93 -19.04
N SER A 30 17.99 4.30 -18.51
CA SER A 30 17.13 3.40 -19.26
C SER A 30 16.27 4.16 -20.28
N PRO A 31 15.88 3.54 -21.40
CA PRO A 31 14.98 4.14 -22.36
C PRO A 31 13.65 4.54 -21.69
N ARG A 32 13.20 5.78 -21.94
CA ARG A 32 11.95 6.31 -21.37
C ARG A 32 10.75 5.41 -21.64
N ALA A 33 10.72 4.77 -22.82
CA ALA A 33 9.67 3.84 -23.20
C ALA A 33 9.56 2.64 -22.23
N LEU A 34 10.70 2.07 -21.78
CA LEU A 34 10.72 0.96 -20.83
C LEU A 34 10.26 1.38 -19.43
N ASN A 35 10.67 2.55 -18.98
CA ASN A 35 10.24 3.09 -17.68
C ASN A 35 8.72 3.31 -17.61
N ILE A 36 8.08 3.54 -18.75
CA ILE A 36 6.63 3.63 -18.84
C ILE A 36 6.01 2.25 -19.05
N ALA A 37 6.48 1.48 -20.01
CA ALA A 37 5.85 0.23 -20.43
C ALA A 37 5.84 -0.83 -19.32
N LEU A 38 6.91 -0.95 -18.52
CA LEU A 38 7.02 -1.98 -17.49
C LEU A 38 5.98 -1.85 -16.38
N PRO A 39 5.78 -0.69 -15.70
CA PRO A 39 4.78 -0.58 -14.66
C PRO A 39 3.35 -0.67 -15.21
N TYR A 40 3.07 -0.14 -16.41
CA TYR A 40 1.74 -0.26 -17.03
C TYR A 40 1.46 -1.69 -17.48
N GLY A 41 2.40 -2.34 -18.16
CA GLY A 41 2.28 -3.74 -18.57
C GLY A 41 2.18 -4.67 -17.37
N GLY A 42 3.00 -4.44 -16.35
CA GLY A 42 2.93 -5.16 -15.08
C GLY A 42 1.58 -5.02 -14.40
N ALA A 43 1.01 -3.81 -14.33
CA ALA A 43 -0.31 -3.57 -13.75
C ALA A 43 -1.41 -4.29 -14.55
N ALA A 44 -1.36 -4.27 -15.89
CA ALA A 44 -2.33 -4.98 -16.73
C ALA A 44 -2.30 -6.49 -16.51
N VAL A 45 -1.11 -7.10 -16.51
CA VAL A 45 -0.96 -8.54 -16.19
C VAL A 45 -1.40 -8.83 -14.76
N HIS A 46 -1.14 -7.91 -13.81
CA HIS A 46 -1.53 -8.10 -12.41
C HIS A 46 -3.04 -8.06 -12.21
N VAL A 47 -3.76 -7.20 -12.93
CA VAL A 47 -5.24 -7.21 -12.95
C VAL A 47 -5.76 -8.56 -13.44
N LEU A 48 -5.20 -9.11 -14.52
CA LEU A 48 -5.54 -10.43 -15.00
C LEU A 48 -5.20 -11.54 -13.98
N ALA A 49 -4.09 -11.41 -13.27
CA ALA A 49 -3.69 -12.34 -12.23
C ALA A 49 -4.67 -12.34 -11.04
N ILE A 50 -5.08 -11.14 -10.57
CA ILE A 50 -6.03 -10.98 -9.46
C ILE A 50 -7.43 -11.46 -9.84
N SER A 51 -7.87 -11.29 -11.09
CA SER A 51 -9.19 -11.77 -11.53
C SER A 51 -9.36 -13.29 -11.42
N GLN A 52 -8.26 -14.03 -11.29
CA GLN A 52 -8.24 -15.47 -11.10
C GLN A 52 -8.13 -15.90 -9.62
N LEU A 53 -7.98 -14.93 -8.70
CA LEU A 53 -7.81 -15.22 -7.29
C LEU A 53 -9.14 -15.28 -6.53
N THR A 54 -9.18 -16.14 -5.53
CA THR A 54 -10.13 -15.99 -4.41
C THR A 54 -9.54 -14.97 -3.44
N LEU A 55 -10.27 -13.90 -3.10
CA LEU A 55 -9.76 -12.81 -2.26
C LEU A 55 -9.72 -13.19 -0.77
N VAL A 56 -9.33 -14.40 -0.45
CA VAL A 56 -9.24 -14.93 0.93
C VAL A 56 -7.81 -15.32 1.22
N GLY A 57 -7.28 -14.83 2.34
CA GLY A 57 -5.95 -15.15 2.82
C GLY A 57 -4.90 -14.07 2.56
N LEU A 58 -3.73 -14.28 3.17
CA LEU A 58 -2.63 -13.31 3.17
C LEU A 58 -2.06 -13.06 1.77
N GLY A 59 -1.83 -14.13 1.00
CA GLY A 59 -1.25 -14.00 -0.34
C GLY A 59 -2.10 -13.14 -1.29
N PRO A 60 -3.40 -13.42 -1.48
CA PRO A 60 -4.29 -12.56 -2.25
C PRO A 60 -4.37 -11.11 -1.75
N ALA A 61 -4.39 -10.89 -0.42
CA ALA A 61 -4.42 -9.55 0.16
C ALA A 61 -3.13 -8.76 -0.15
N LEU A 62 -1.95 -9.39 -0.03
CA LEU A 62 -0.67 -8.78 -0.39
C LEU A 62 -0.57 -8.48 -1.88
N SER A 63 -1.05 -9.40 -2.72
CA SER A 63 -1.11 -9.20 -4.18
C SER A 63 -1.99 -8.00 -4.53
N MET A 64 -3.19 -7.90 -3.96
CA MET A 64 -4.08 -6.77 -4.18
C MET A 64 -3.50 -5.45 -3.67
N LEU A 65 -2.82 -5.46 -2.52
CA LEU A 65 -2.13 -4.29 -1.99
C LEU A 65 -1.02 -3.82 -2.95
N ALA A 66 -0.24 -4.76 -3.51
CA ALA A 66 0.79 -4.44 -4.49
C ALA A 66 0.20 -3.78 -5.75
N LEU A 67 -0.90 -4.32 -6.29
CA LEU A 67 -1.59 -3.71 -7.43
C LEU A 67 -2.08 -2.29 -7.10
N CYS A 68 -2.76 -2.11 -5.97
CA CYS A 68 -3.23 -0.79 -5.53
C CYS A 68 -2.07 0.22 -5.42
N LEU A 69 -0.93 -0.18 -4.85
CA LEU A 69 0.26 0.68 -4.76
C LEU A 69 0.80 1.07 -6.12
N VAL A 70 0.88 0.14 -7.08
CA VAL A 70 1.33 0.46 -8.44
C VAL A 70 0.35 1.39 -9.16
N LEU A 71 -0.95 1.16 -9.04
CA LEU A 71 -1.96 2.06 -9.62
C LEU A 71 -1.88 3.48 -9.01
N LEU A 72 -1.70 3.59 -7.71
CA LEU A 72 -1.49 4.87 -7.01
C LEU A 72 -0.16 5.53 -7.41
N GLN A 73 0.90 4.74 -7.62
CA GLN A 73 2.16 5.22 -8.18
C GLN A 73 1.91 5.86 -9.55
N LEU A 74 1.30 5.13 -10.49
CA LEU A 74 1.04 5.60 -11.84
C LEU A 74 0.17 6.87 -11.85
N ALA A 75 -0.83 6.94 -10.97
CA ALA A 75 -1.64 8.15 -10.80
C ALA A 75 -0.81 9.31 -10.24
N SER A 76 0.01 9.07 -9.22
CA SER A 76 0.85 10.11 -8.60
C SER A 76 1.93 10.63 -9.53
N GLU A 77 2.53 9.80 -10.36
CA GLU A 77 3.53 10.21 -11.37
C GLU A 77 2.96 11.17 -12.39
N ARG A 78 1.70 10.97 -12.81
CA ARG A 78 1.00 11.90 -13.69
C ARG A 78 0.72 13.24 -13.01
N LEU A 79 0.30 13.22 -11.75
CA LEU A 79 0.01 14.41 -10.96
C LEU A 79 1.28 15.20 -10.61
N LEU A 80 2.34 14.49 -10.21
CA LEU A 80 3.60 15.10 -9.78
C LEU A 80 4.55 15.42 -10.95
N ARG A 81 4.24 14.89 -12.14
CA ARG A 81 5.12 14.98 -13.34
C ARG A 81 6.53 14.48 -13.09
N GLY A 82 6.67 13.40 -12.30
CA GLY A 82 7.95 12.80 -11.96
C GLY A 82 7.82 11.41 -11.35
N SER A 83 8.87 10.59 -11.46
CA SER A 83 8.91 9.17 -11.08
C SER A 83 9.49 8.90 -9.67
N ALA A 84 9.67 9.94 -8.84
CA ALA A 84 10.29 9.77 -7.52
C ALA A 84 9.52 8.81 -6.59
N VAL A 85 8.20 8.74 -6.73
CA VAL A 85 7.36 7.82 -5.94
C VAL A 85 7.69 6.36 -6.29
N ALA A 86 8.01 6.07 -7.56
CA ALA A 86 8.41 4.75 -8.03
C ALA A 86 9.63 4.16 -7.29
N LEU A 87 10.54 5.02 -6.84
CA LEU A 87 11.75 4.60 -6.10
C LEU A 87 11.42 3.85 -4.81
N PHE A 88 10.25 4.10 -4.23
CA PHE A 88 9.79 3.47 -2.99
C PHE A 88 8.63 2.50 -3.23
N THR A 89 7.68 2.86 -4.07
CA THR A 89 6.54 1.99 -4.36
C THR A 89 6.95 0.78 -5.20
N GLY A 90 7.91 0.93 -6.12
CA GLY A 90 8.40 -0.17 -6.94
C GLY A 90 9.00 -1.32 -6.14
N PRO A 91 10.05 -1.08 -5.30
CA PRO A 91 10.60 -2.11 -4.42
C PRO A 91 9.56 -2.71 -3.49
N LEU A 92 8.68 -1.87 -2.91
CA LEU A 92 7.64 -2.33 -2.01
C LEU A 92 6.62 -3.24 -2.73
N ALA A 93 6.13 -2.85 -3.90
CA ALA A 93 5.20 -3.66 -4.68
C ALA A 93 5.84 -4.97 -5.12
N THR A 94 7.12 -4.95 -5.56
CA THR A 94 7.89 -6.15 -5.90
C THR A 94 8.01 -7.11 -4.71
N ALA A 95 8.35 -6.57 -3.53
CA ALA A 95 8.44 -7.35 -2.30
C ALA A 95 7.08 -7.95 -1.90
N LEU A 96 5.99 -7.18 -2.01
CA LEU A 96 4.63 -7.64 -1.70
C LEU A 96 4.20 -8.77 -2.63
N VAL A 97 4.47 -8.70 -3.94
CA VAL A 97 4.19 -9.80 -4.88
C VAL A 97 5.03 -11.03 -4.55
N GLY A 98 6.31 -10.86 -4.21
CA GLY A 98 7.17 -11.95 -3.76
C GLY A 98 6.64 -12.62 -2.49
N LEU A 99 6.24 -11.84 -1.49
CA LEU A 99 5.63 -12.34 -0.25
C LEU A 99 4.28 -13.00 -0.52
N ALA A 100 3.47 -12.48 -1.45
CA ALA A 100 2.21 -13.10 -1.86
C ALA A 100 2.44 -14.50 -2.44
N LEU A 101 3.45 -14.66 -3.29
CA LEU A 101 3.84 -15.97 -3.85
C LEU A 101 4.30 -16.94 -2.75
N LEU A 102 5.10 -16.47 -1.79
CA LEU A 102 5.59 -17.28 -0.67
C LEU A 102 4.47 -17.67 0.31
N SER A 103 3.49 -16.79 0.53
CA SER A 103 2.35 -17.03 1.42
C SER A 103 1.27 -17.93 0.81
N GLY A 104 1.39 -18.25 -0.47
CA GLY A 104 0.39 -19.01 -1.23
C GLY A 104 -0.74 -18.13 -1.78
N LEU A 105 -1.05 -18.33 -3.06
CA LEU A 105 -2.07 -17.57 -3.80
C LEU A 105 -3.42 -18.29 -3.84
N THR A 106 -3.48 -19.54 -3.40
CA THR A 106 -4.71 -20.32 -3.32
C THR A 106 -5.31 -20.14 -1.93
N GLY A 107 -6.37 -19.35 -1.83
CA GLY A 107 -7.17 -19.27 -0.61
C GLY A 107 -7.82 -20.61 -0.28
N GLY A 108 -8.14 -20.82 1.01
CA GLY A 108 -8.76 -22.06 1.51
C GLY A 108 -9.96 -22.50 0.68
N GLY A 109 -10.07 -23.81 0.44
CA GLY A 109 -11.19 -24.39 -0.30
C GLY A 109 -12.45 -24.51 0.59
N GLY A 110 -13.61 -24.68 -0.03
CA GLY A 110 -14.87 -24.96 0.66
C GLY A 110 -15.73 -23.75 0.99
N ALA A 111 -16.32 -23.71 2.18
CA ALA A 111 -17.27 -22.66 2.59
C ALA A 111 -16.69 -21.23 2.55
N GLU A 112 -15.37 -21.08 2.73
CA GLU A 112 -14.68 -19.79 2.64
C GLU A 112 -14.62 -19.26 1.20
N ALA A 113 -14.42 -20.13 0.21
CA ALA A 113 -14.47 -19.76 -1.20
C ALA A 113 -15.88 -19.34 -1.65
N ALA A 114 -16.93 -19.90 -1.06
CA ALA A 114 -18.30 -19.48 -1.31
C ALA A 114 -18.57 -18.07 -0.72
N GLY A 115 -18.05 -17.78 0.47
CA GLY A 115 -18.13 -16.44 1.08
C GLY A 115 -17.38 -15.37 0.28
N SER A 116 -16.25 -15.71 -0.37
CA SER A 116 -15.46 -14.78 -1.16
C SER A 116 -16.17 -14.28 -2.43
N ARG A 117 -17.23 -14.92 -2.88
CA ARG A 117 -18.08 -14.48 -4.01
C ARG A 117 -19.17 -13.50 -3.62
N ASN A 118 -19.33 -13.24 -2.31
CA ASN A 118 -20.30 -12.25 -1.85
C ASN A 118 -19.79 -10.84 -2.17
N ALA A 119 -20.59 -10.06 -2.88
CA ALA A 119 -20.27 -8.68 -3.24
C ALA A 119 -19.92 -7.81 -2.02
N TRP A 120 -20.52 -8.07 -0.86
CA TRP A 120 -20.24 -7.38 0.39
C TRP A 120 -18.80 -7.63 0.86
N PHE A 121 -18.35 -8.88 0.83
CA PHE A 121 -16.97 -9.26 1.19
C PHE A 121 -15.95 -8.65 0.20
N ILE A 122 -16.21 -8.76 -1.10
CA ILE A 122 -15.35 -8.19 -2.14
C ILE A 122 -15.20 -6.68 -1.94
N LEU A 123 -16.31 -5.98 -1.69
CA LEU A 123 -16.29 -4.53 -1.48
C LEU A 123 -15.54 -4.15 -0.19
N HIS A 124 -15.73 -4.92 0.89
CA HIS A 124 -14.96 -4.74 2.13
C HIS A 124 -13.46 -4.86 1.87
N VAL A 125 -13.01 -5.95 1.23
CA VAL A 125 -11.60 -6.19 0.94
C VAL A 125 -11.04 -5.08 0.04
N ALA A 126 -11.76 -4.74 -1.04
CA ALA A 126 -11.32 -3.71 -1.98
C ALA A 126 -11.13 -2.33 -1.30
N LEU A 127 -12.10 -1.90 -0.48
CA LEU A 127 -12.01 -0.63 0.24
C LEU A 127 -10.93 -0.64 1.33
N SER A 128 -10.82 -1.74 2.09
CA SER A 128 -9.81 -1.85 3.14
C SER A 128 -8.39 -1.82 2.56
N VAL A 129 -8.13 -2.62 1.53
CA VAL A 129 -6.81 -2.69 0.88
C VAL A 129 -6.48 -1.36 0.19
N SER A 130 -7.45 -0.74 -0.51
CA SER A 130 -7.25 0.58 -1.13
C SER A 130 -6.97 1.66 -0.09
N GLY A 131 -7.67 1.63 1.05
CA GLY A 131 -7.41 2.52 2.18
C GLY A 131 -5.99 2.36 2.72
N VAL A 132 -5.54 1.13 2.98
CA VAL A 132 -4.17 0.84 3.44
C VAL A 132 -3.13 1.26 2.40
N ALA A 133 -3.40 1.04 1.10
CA ALA A 133 -2.49 1.47 0.02
C ALA A 133 -2.33 2.99 -0.03
N LEU A 134 -3.42 3.75 0.13
CA LEU A 134 -3.37 5.22 0.22
C LEU A 134 -2.55 5.69 1.42
N LEU A 135 -2.66 5.01 2.55
CA LEU A 135 -1.87 5.34 3.74
C LEU A 135 -0.39 4.99 3.59
N ALA A 136 -0.08 3.89 2.91
CA ALA A 136 1.29 3.58 2.51
C ALA A 136 1.85 4.65 1.56
N LEU A 137 1.04 5.14 0.61
CA LEU A 137 1.42 6.27 -0.25
C LEU A 137 1.65 7.55 0.57
N ALA A 138 0.80 7.84 1.56
CA ALA A 138 1.00 8.98 2.47
C ALA A 138 2.33 8.86 3.25
N PHE A 139 2.66 7.66 3.73
CA PHE A 139 3.95 7.37 4.38
C PHE A 139 5.12 7.60 3.42
N ILE A 140 5.05 7.08 2.20
CA ILE A 140 6.10 7.25 1.18
C ILE A 140 6.28 8.73 0.85
N ALA A 141 5.21 9.48 0.62
CA ALA A 141 5.26 10.92 0.36
C ALA A 141 5.89 11.69 1.55
N ALA A 142 5.59 11.28 2.78
CA ALA A 142 6.18 11.86 3.99
C ALA A 142 7.68 11.53 4.11
N ALA A 143 8.09 10.31 3.81
CA ALA A 143 9.49 9.91 3.81
C ALA A 143 10.29 10.70 2.76
N LEU A 144 9.77 10.78 1.53
CA LEU A 144 10.36 11.61 0.46
C LEU A 144 10.46 13.08 0.86
N TYR A 145 9.41 13.63 1.51
CA TYR A 145 9.41 14.99 2.03
C TYR A 145 10.56 15.22 3.01
N LEU A 146 10.75 14.33 3.99
CA LEU A 146 11.81 14.47 4.99
C LEU A 146 13.22 14.32 4.38
N LEU A 147 13.39 13.40 3.42
CA LEU A 147 14.63 13.25 2.69
C LEU A 147 14.98 14.52 1.89
N GLN A 148 14.03 15.02 1.12
CA GLN A 148 14.18 16.25 0.34
C GLN A 148 14.45 17.47 1.24
N PHE A 149 13.72 17.57 2.37
CA PHE A 149 13.93 18.64 3.36
C PHE A 149 15.34 18.59 3.98
N ARG A 150 15.87 17.37 4.24
CA ARG A 150 17.23 17.18 4.77
C ARG A 150 18.30 17.64 3.77
N GLU A 151 18.14 17.28 2.48
CA GLU A 151 19.06 17.69 1.40
C GLU A 151 19.07 19.23 1.25
N LEU A 152 17.88 19.86 1.23
CA LEU A 152 17.74 21.32 1.18
C LEU A 152 18.42 22.01 2.34
N LYS A 153 18.20 21.51 3.58
CA LYS A 153 18.81 22.07 4.79
C LYS A 153 20.35 21.92 4.79
N ALA A 154 20.83 20.81 4.25
CA ALA A 154 22.26 20.54 4.12
C ALA A 154 22.92 21.27 2.93
N ARG A 155 22.13 22.02 2.12
CA ARG A 155 22.56 22.67 0.87
C ARG A 155 23.22 21.69 -0.12
N ARG A 156 22.80 20.44 -0.12
CA ARG A 156 23.28 19.39 -1.01
C ARG A 156 22.34 19.27 -2.21
N PHE A 157 22.73 19.83 -3.34
CA PHE A 157 21.95 19.77 -4.58
C PHE A 157 22.41 18.65 -5.51
N GLY A 158 22.54 17.44 -4.95
CA GLY A 158 22.95 16.23 -5.68
C GLY A 158 21.84 15.58 -6.49
N GLN A 159 22.07 14.35 -6.96
CA GLN A 159 21.12 13.58 -7.77
C GLN A 159 19.77 13.37 -7.06
N VAL A 160 19.78 13.15 -5.75
CA VAL A 160 18.56 12.99 -4.93
C VAL A 160 17.68 14.23 -5.04
N PHE A 161 18.27 15.41 -4.91
CA PHE A 161 17.54 16.68 -5.00
C PHE A 161 16.89 16.89 -6.38
N GLN A 162 17.59 16.53 -7.45
CA GLN A 162 17.09 16.72 -8.83
C GLN A 162 15.98 15.74 -9.20
N LEU A 163 15.96 14.55 -8.60
CA LEU A 163 14.99 13.49 -8.91
C LEU A 163 13.68 13.63 -8.12
N PHE A 164 13.70 14.34 -6.97
CA PHE A 164 12.55 14.43 -6.10
C PHE A 164 11.65 15.62 -6.47
N PRO A 165 10.33 15.47 -6.38
CA PRO A 165 9.40 16.57 -6.56
C PRO A 165 9.59 17.67 -5.52
N PRO A 166 9.14 18.91 -5.79
CA PRO A 166 9.15 19.98 -4.80
C PRO A 166 8.42 19.57 -3.51
N LEU A 167 8.90 20.07 -2.37
CA LEU A 167 8.36 19.75 -1.04
C LEU A 167 6.85 19.99 -0.95
N GLU A 168 6.36 21.05 -1.57
CA GLU A 168 4.94 21.38 -1.61
C GLU A 168 4.10 20.27 -2.25
N ARG A 169 4.58 19.69 -3.35
CA ARG A 169 3.89 18.59 -4.04
C ARG A 169 3.86 17.32 -3.21
N LEU A 170 4.95 17.02 -2.51
CA LEU A 170 5.01 15.87 -1.60
C LEU A 170 4.07 16.07 -0.42
N ASP A 171 3.97 17.28 0.12
CA ASP A 171 3.03 17.62 1.19
C ASP A 171 1.57 17.52 0.72
N GLN A 172 1.27 17.98 -0.50
CA GLN A 172 -0.05 17.85 -1.12
C GLN A 172 -0.43 16.38 -1.35
N LEU A 173 0.51 15.55 -1.85
CA LEU A 173 0.29 14.11 -2.04
C LEU A 173 0.02 13.41 -0.71
N ASN A 174 0.82 13.69 0.33
CA ASN A 174 0.60 13.17 1.68
C ASN A 174 -0.79 13.56 2.20
N ARG A 175 -1.17 14.83 2.06
CA ARG A 175 -2.48 15.32 2.49
C ARG A 175 -3.62 14.62 1.73
N PHE A 176 -3.53 14.53 0.42
CA PHE A 176 -4.53 13.87 -0.42
C PHE A 176 -4.69 12.39 -0.02
N ALA A 177 -3.59 11.68 0.11
CA ALA A 177 -3.59 10.27 0.44
C ALA A 177 -4.19 9.99 1.83
N LEU A 178 -3.97 10.86 2.82
CA LEU A 178 -4.60 10.76 4.15
C LEU A 178 -6.10 11.05 4.09
N ILE A 179 -6.51 12.17 3.43
CA ILE A 179 -7.92 12.61 3.38
C ILE A 179 -8.80 11.63 2.60
N VAL A 180 -8.27 11.01 1.56
CA VAL A 180 -9.00 9.99 0.79
C VAL A 180 -8.88 8.61 1.43
N GLY A 181 -7.70 8.25 1.92
CA GLY A 181 -7.41 6.93 2.49
C GLY A 181 -8.21 6.63 3.75
N PHE A 182 -8.37 7.60 4.64
CA PHE A 182 -9.10 7.39 5.89
C PHE A 182 -10.60 7.11 5.70
N PRO A 183 -11.39 7.88 4.92
CA PRO A 183 -12.77 7.53 4.63
C PRO A 183 -12.91 6.20 3.89
N THR A 184 -12.00 5.89 2.96
CA THR A 184 -12.00 4.61 2.23
C THR A 184 -11.82 3.44 3.19
N LEU A 185 -10.85 3.54 4.11
CA LEU A 185 -10.65 2.53 5.16
C LEU A 185 -11.85 2.46 6.11
N THR A 186 -12.43 3.61 6.48
CA THR A 186 -13.61 3.67 7.36
C THR A 186 -14.79 2.92 6.75
N LEU A 187 -15.05 3.11 5.46
CA LEU A 187 -16.08 2.35 4.75
C LEU A 187 -15.78 0.84 4.75
N GLY A 188 -14.52 0.46 4.55
CA GLY A 188 -14.07 -0.92 4.67
C GLY A 188 -14.36 -1.50 6.06
N VAL A 189 -14.01 -0.79 7.12
CA VAL A 189 -14.28 -1.21 8.52
C VAL A 189 -15.78 -1.34 8.78
N LEU A 190 -16.59 -0.37 8.35
CA LEU A 190 -18.06 -0.42 8.52
C LEU A 190 -18.67 -1.64 7.81
N LEU A 191 -18.19 -1.97 6.61
CA LEU A 191 -18.64 -3.16 5.89
C LEU A 191 -18.23 -4.45 6.62
N ALA A 192 -17.02 -4.51 7.22
CA ALA A 192 -16.60 -5.66 8.03
C ALA A 192 -17.51 -5.87 9.25
N LEU A 193 -17.82 -4.78 9.97
CA LEU A 193 -18.71 -4.81 11.12
C LEU A 193 -20.12 -5.27 10.72
N GLY A 194 -20.66 -4.72 9.62
CA GLY A 194 -21.99 -5.10 9.10
C GLY A 194 -22.04 -6.56 8.65
N TYR A 195 -20.99 -7.05 7.98
CA TYR A 195 -20.88 -8.45 7.58
C TYR A 195 -20.81 -9.38 8.79
N GLY A 196 -19.96 -9.05 9.77
CA GLY A 196 -19.81 -9.81 11.00
C GLY A 196 -21.11 -9.91 11.79
N ALA A 197 -21.84 -8.81 11.92
CA ALA A 197 -23.12 -8.77 12.61
C ALA A 197 -24.20 -9.64 11.93
N ARG A 198 -24.22 -9.67 10.58
CA ARG A 198 -25.27 -10.35 9.82
C ARG A 198 -24.99 -11.82 9.52
N PHE A 199 -23.75 -12.19 9.27
CA PHE A 199 -23.39 -13.50 8.69
C PHE A 199 -22.50 -14.38 9.59
N SER A 200 -21.84 -13.82 10.62
CA SER A 200 -20.88 -14.56 11.44
C SER A 200 -21.37 -14.89 12.85
N GLY A 201 -22.67 -14.78 13.14
CA GLY A 201 -23.25 -15.11 14.45
C GLY A 201 -22.85 -14.15 15.57
N GLY A 202 -22.29 -13.00 15.27
CA GLY A 202 -21.87 -11.96 16.22
C GLY A 202 -20.44 -11.45 16.04
N LEU A 203 -20.18 -10.29 16.61
CA LEU A 203 -18.85 -9.67 16.62
C LEU A 203 -18.03 -10.24 17.76
N HIS A 204 -17.10 -11.13 17.48
CA HIS A 204 -16.09 -11.54 18.44
C HIS A 204 -14.99 -10.48 18.54
N VAL A 205 -15.22 -9.42 19.31
CA VAL A 205 -14.33 -8.25 19.43
C VAL A 205 -12.90 -8.61 19.86
N ALA A 206 -12.72 -9.76 20.49
CA ALA A 206 -11.40 -10.25 20.92
C ALA A 206 -10.54 -10.86 19.79
N LYS A 207 -11.07 -10.97 18.55
CA LYS A 207 -10.23 -11.44 17.43
C LYS A 207 -9.14 -10.42 17.13
N ALA A 208 -7.90 -10.87 17.04
CA ALA A 208 -6.73 -10.02 16.80
C ALA A 208 -6.87 -9.12 15.56
N GLN A 209 -7.57 -9.59 14.52
CA GLN A 209 -7.89 -8.82 13.31
C GLN A 209 -8.75 -7.59 13.60
N ILE A 210 -9.77 -7.73 14.45
CA ILE A 210 -10.66 -6.61 14.82
C ILE A 210 -9.88 -5.61 15.66
N VAL A 211 -9.08 -6.08 16.63
CA VAL A 211 -8.22 -5.24 17.48
C VAL A 211 -7.25 -4.44 16.61
N TRP A 212 -6.58 -5.10 15.66
CA TRP A 212 -5.66 -4.43 14.74
C TRP A 212 -6.37 -3.42 13.84
N GLY A 213 -7.52 -3.81 13.28
CA GLY A 213 -8.33 -2.91 12.43
C GLY A 213 -8.79 -1.65 13.16
N MET A 214 -9.28 -1.80 14.40
CA MET A 214 -9.70 -0.67 15.24
C MET A 214 -8.51 0.20 15.64
N PHE A 215 -7.38 -0.39 16.03
CA PHE A 215 -6.15 0.36 16.32
C PHE A 215 -5.70 1.15 15.10
N THR A 216 -5.64 0.51 13.93
CA THR A 216 -5.30 1.15 12.66
C THR A 216 -6.23 2.33 12.39
N TRP A 217 -7.54 2.14 12.54
CA TRP A 217 -8.52 3.19 12.31
C TRP A 217 -8.32 4.39 13.25
N VAL A 218 -8.07 4.16 14.55
CA VAL A 218 -7.83 5.23 15.53
C VAL A 218 -6.54 6.00 15.20
N VAL A 219 -5.44 5.28 14.91
CA VAL A 219 -4.14 5.92 14.60
C VAL A 219 -4.23 6.78 13.35
N LEU A 220 -4.94 6.29 12.33
CA LEU A 220 -5.11 7.03 11.07
C LEU A 220 -6.09 8.18 11.21
N GLY A 221 -7.16 8.00 11.99
CA GLY A 221 -8.07 9.09 12.37
C GLY A 221 -7.33 10.21 13.08
N TRP A 222 -6.40 9.88 13.98
CA TRP A 222 -5.52 10.86 14.60
C TRP A 222 -4.62 11.59 13.58
N ALA A 223 -3.99 10.85 12.67
CA ALA A 223 -3.14 11.45 11.63
C ALA A 223 -3.92 12.42 10.72
N VAL A 224 -5.16 12.07 10.37
CA VAL A 224 -6.06 12.96 9.60
C VAL A 224 -6.49 14.14 10.44
N TRP A 225 -6.85 13.93 11.71
CA TRP A 225 -7.27 15.00 12.62
C TRP A 225 -6.17 16.06 12.80
N VAL A 226 -4.92 15.66 13.05
CA VAL A 226 -3.82 16.64 13.17
C VAL A 226 -3.57 17.37 11.86
N ARG A 227 -3.80 16.71 10.72
CA ARG A 227 -3.64 17.30 9.38
C ARG A 227 -4.74 18.31 9.05
N VAL A 228 -5.99 17.99 9.34
CA VAL A 228 -7.17 18.76 8.93
C VAL A 228 -7.55 19.79 9.99
N VAL A 229 -7.68 19.36 11.26
CA VAL A 229 -8.16 20.23 12.36
C VAL A 229 -7.03 21.07 12.96
N ARG A 230 -5.87 20.47 13.19
CA ARG A 230 -4.71 21.17 13.73
C ARG A 230 -3.89 21.89 12.65
N HIS A 231 -4.27 21.76 11.40
CA HIS A 231 -3.59 22.36 10.24
C HIS A 231 -2.09 22.09 10.17
N TRP A 232 -1.66 20.92 10.65
CA TRP A 232 -0.25 20.54 10.53
C TRP A 232 0.12 20.38 9.07
N ALA A 233 1.24 21.02 8.68
CA ALA A 233 1.78 20.95 7.33
C ALA A 233 3.29 20.69 7.39
N GLY A 234 3.85 20.29 6.24
CA GLY A 234 5.28 20.12 6.08
C GLY A 234 5.86 19.08 7.03
N ARG A 235 6.97 19.40 7.68
CA ARG A 235 7.74 18.47 8.51
C ARG A 235 6.91 17.83 9.64
N ARG A 236 6.05 18.59 10.32
CA ARG A 236 5.23 18.06 11.43
C ARG A 236 4.23 17.01 10.92
N ALA A 237 3.57 17.28 9.80
CA ALA A 237 2.65 16.36 9.18
C ALA A 237 3.36 15.09 8.66
N ALA A 238 4.54 15.26 8.07
CA ALA A 238 5.35 14.13 7.60
C ALA A 238 5.73 13.19 8.76
N PHE A 239 6.16 13.72 9.90
CA PHE A 239 6.45 12.90 11.08
C PHE A 239 5.20 12.19 11.63
N ALA A 240 4.04 12.85 11.66
CA ALA A 240 2.78 12.23 12.10
C ALA A 240 2.40 11.05 11.19
N SER A 241 2.53 11.20 9.85
CA SER A 241 2.24 10.13 8.89
C SER A 241 3.20 8.95 9.05
N ILE A 242 4.50 9.21 9.23
CA ILE A 242 5.49 8.15 9.44
C ILE A 242 5.24 7.43 10.77
N ALA A 243 5.05 8.17 11.86
CA ALA A 243 4.79 7.58 13.17
C ALA A 243 3.51 6.74 13.16
N GLY A 244 2.43 7.25 12.57
CA GLY A 244 1.16 6.53 12.47
C GLY A 244 1.29 5.23 11.67
N PHE A 245 1.86 5.27 10.48
CA PHE A 245 2.01 4.08 9.66
C PHE A 245 2.97 3.05 10.29
N SER A 246 4.08 3.52 10.87
CA SER A 246 5.02 2.64 11.60
C SER A 246 4.36 1.98 12.81
N ALA A 247 3.53 2.69 13.57
CA ALA A 247 2.78 2.12 14.69
C ALA A 247 1.82 1.02 14.23
N VAL A 248 1.11 1.23 13.12
CA VAL A 248 0.21 0.22 12.51
C VAL A 248 0.98 -1.05 12.13
N LEU A 249 2.15 -0.90 11.49
CA LEU A 249 3.00 -2.04 11.13
C LEU A 249 3.53 -2.78 12.36
N LEU A 250 4.02 -2.05 13.37
CA LEU A 250 4.55 -2.63 14.61
C LEU A 250 3.49 -3.43 15.35
N VAL A 251 2.27 -2.89 15.48
CA VAL A 251 1.16 -3.61 16.13
C VAL A 251 0.75 -4.82 15.31
N TYR A 252 0.74 -4.75 13.98
CA TYR A 252 0.49 -5.91 13.13
C TYR A 252 1.50 -7.03 13.40
N VAL A 253 2.79 -6.70 13.38
CA VAL A 253 3.87 -7.66 13.62
C VAL A 253 3.78 -8.24 15.05
N ALA A 254 3.54 -7.40 16.05
CA ALA A 254 3.41 -7.84 17.44
C ALA A 254 2.24 -8.83 17.63
N LEU A 255 1.07 -8.52 17.05
CA LEU A 255 -0.09 -9.41 17.11
C LEU A 255 0.17 -10.74 16.37
N LYS A 256 0.87 -10.68 15.23
CA LYS A 256 1.24 -11.89 14.48
C LYS A 256 2.22 -12.78 15.26
N LEU A 257 3.19 -12.19 15.94
CA LEU A 257 4.14 -12.92 16.78
C LEU A 257 3.51 -13.47 18.05
N ALA A 258 2.54 -12.75 18.63
CA ALA A 258 1.83 -13.19 19.84
C ALA A 258 0.87 -14.37 19.58
N GLN A 259 0.46 -14.60 18.34
CA GLN A 259 -0.48 -15.67 17.97
C GLN A 259 0.07 -16.52 16.80
N PRO A 260 1.15 -17.27 16.98
CA PRO A 260 1.81 -18.02 15.91
C PRO A 260 0.97 -19.15 15.28
N GLY A 261 -0.15 -19.55 15.90
CA GLY A 261 -1.07 -20.59 15.40
C GLY A 261 -2.23 -20.07 14.56
N VAL A 262 -2.39 -18.75 14.41
CA VAL A 262 -3.47 -18.16 13.60
C VAL A 262 -2.95 -17.92 12.18
N GLU A 263 -2.96 -18.97 11.35
CA GLU A 263 -2.56 -18.88 9.93
C GLU A 263 -3.46 -17.94 9.12
N ARG A 264 -4.58 -17.44 9.67
CA ARG A 264 -5.64 -16.68 8.99
C ARG A 264 -5.78 -15.27 9.57
N PHE A 265 -4.71 -14.48 9.52
CA PHE A 265 -4.75 -13.12 10.07
C PHE A 265 -5.32 -12.07 9.09
N LEU A 266 -5.53 -12.45 7.81
CA LEU A 266 -6.17 -11.63 6.77
C LEU A 266 -7.10 -12.48 5.92
#